data_ae6f398278043486a74becc3398187be
#
_entry.id   ae6f398278043486a74becc3398187be
#
_cell.length_a   1.000
_cell.length_b   1.000
_cell.length_c   1.000
_cell.angle_alpha   90.00
_cell.angle_beta   90.00
_cell.angle_gamma   90.00
#
_symmetry.space_group_name_H-M   'P 1'
#
loop_
_entity.id
_entity.type
_entity.pdbx_description
1 polymer ?
#
loop_
_entity_poly.entity_id
_entity_poly.type
_entity_poly.pdbx_seq_one_letter_code
_entity_poly.pdbx_strand_id
1 'polypeptide(L)'
;MLQTHFTHVVVDSPPIASFTDGVLIASMVDGVILVVHAGKSSRQVVRRSRQLLQEIGAKIFGVVLNNVNLNTKDNYYYYQSYYHRSNYNSADEQ
;
A
#
# COMPACT_ATOMS: atom_id res chain seq x y z
N MET A 1 -12.17 -10.06 -20.11
CA MET A 1 -11.57 -9.97 -21.44
C MET A 1 -10.04 -9.84 -21.41
N LEU A 2 -9.49 -8.91 -20.66
CA LEU A 2 -8.03 -8.76 -20.55
C LEU A 2 -7.37 -10.03 -19.98
N GLN A 3 -8.03 -10.69 -19.04
CA GLN A 3 -7.51 -11.90 -18.41
C GLN A 3 -7.35 -13.06 -19.35
N THR A 4 -8.08 -13.08 -20.46
CA THR A 4 -7.94 -14.15 -21.47
C THR A 4 -6.69 -14.00 -22.31
N HIS A 5 -6.09 -12.80 -22.35
CA HIS A 5 -4.93 -12.50 -23.18
C HIS A 5 -3.65 -12.31 -22.36
N PHE A 6 -3.76 -12.08 -21.06
CA PHE A 6 -2.61 -11.74 -20.21
C PHE A 6 -2.65 -12.56 -18.92
N THR A 7 -1.46 -12.92 -18.42
CA THR A 7 -1.33 -13.62 -17.14
C THR A 7 -1.57 -12.70 -15.96
N HIS A 8 -1.23 -11.42 -16.11
CA HIS A 8 -1.40 -10.40 -15.07
C HIS A 8 -1.97 -9.13 -15.68
N VAL A 9 -2.88 -8.53 -14.95
CA VAL A 9 -3.47 -7.23 -15.31
C VAL A 9 -3.35 -6.30 -14.10
N VAL A 10 -2.74 -5.14 -14.30
CA VAL A 10 -2.57 -4.13 -13.27
C VAL A 10 -3.47 -2.94 -13.58
N VAL A 11 -4.28 -2.55 -12.60
CA VAL A 11 -5.19 -1.42 -12.73
C VAL A 11 -4.71 -0.30 -11.81
N ASP A 12 -4.45 0.87 -12.39
CA ASP A 12 -4.12 2.06 -11.63
C ASP A 12 -5.42 2.80 -11.26
N SER A 13 -5.53 3.24 -10.01
CA SER A 13 -6.75 3.85 -9.51
C SER A 13 -6.48 5.22 -8.90
N PRO A 14 -7.50 6.10 -8.81
CA PRO A 14 -7.41 7.32 -8.03
C PRO A 14 -7.16 7.04 -6.54
N PRO A 15 -6.74 8.04 -5.75
CA PRO A 15 -6.53 7.87 -4.32
C PRO A 15 -7.78 7.32 -3.61
N ILE A 16 -7.60 6.21 -2.92
CA ILE A 16 -8.73 5.45 -2.38
C ILE A 16 -9.45 6.19 -1.24
N ALA A 17 -8.73 7.01 -0.48
CA ALA A 17 -9.31 7.75 0.63
C ALA A 17 -10.21 8.91 0.17
N SER A 18 -10.05 9.36 -1.07
CA SER A 18 -10.75 10.54 -1.60
C SER A 18 -11.87 10.22 -2.57
N PHE A 19 -11.84 9.02 -3.20
CA PHE A 19 -12.76 8.69 -4.29
C PHE A 19 -13.29 7.27 -4.13
N THR A 20 -14.56 7.09 -4.45
CA THR A 20 -15.21 5.78 -4.39
C THR A 20 -14.77 4.84 -5.51
N ASP A 21 -14.25 5.38 -6.61
CA ASP A 21 -13.83 4.57 -7.76
C ASP A 21 -12.75 3.56 -7.41
N GLY A 22 -11.80 3.94 -6.55
CA GLY A 22 -10.75 3.04 -6.09
C GLY A 22 -11.32 1.85 -5.29
N VAL A 23 -12.34 2.10 -4.48
CA VAL A 23 -13.01 1.06 -3.70
C VAL A 23 -13.74 0.08 -4.61
N LEU A 24 -14.43 0.59 -5.64
CA LEU A 24 -15.11 -0.26 -6.61
C LEU A 24 -14.14 -1.13 -7.39
N ILE A 25 -13.03 -0.57 -7.83
CA ILE A 25 -11.98 -1.33 -8.52
C ILE A 25 -11.43 -2.41 -7.59
N ALA A 26 -11.16 -2.07 -6.34
CA ALA A 26 -10.62 -3.00 -5.36
C ALA A 26 -11.54 -4.20 -5.12
N SER A 27 -12.86 -4.02 -5.27
CA SER A 27 -13.82 -5.10 -5.10
C SER A 27 -13.83 -6.09 -6.26
N MET A 28 -13.26 -5.71 -7.41
CA MET A 28 -13.28 -6.51 -8.63
C MET A 28 -11.96 -7.19 -8.96
N VAL A 29 -10.90 -6.91 -8.21
CA VAL A 29 -9.56 -7.45 -8.47
C VAL A 29 -9.22 -8.54 -7.47
N ASP A 30 -8.20 -9.34 -7.80
CA ASP A 30 -7.76 -10.44 -6.93
C ASP A 30 -7.03 -9.94 -5.68
N GLY A 31 -6.38 -8.80 -5.78
CA GLY A 31 -5.67 -8.19 -4.66
C GLY A 31 -5.25 -6.78 -4.95
N VAL A 32 -4.81 -6.10 -3.93
CA VAL A 32 -4.49 -4.67 -3.97
C VAL A 32 -3.09 -4.44 -3.41
N ILE A 33 -2.34 -3.59 -4.08
CA ILE A 33 -1.10 -3.03 -3.55
C ILE A 33 -1.40 -1.58 -3.18
N LEU A 34 -1.21 -1.24 -1.90
CA LEU A 34 -1.45 0.10 -1.41
C LEU A 34 -0.17 0.92 -1.57
N VAL A 35 -0.24 1.99 -2.36
CA VAL A 35 0.91 2.87 -2.57
C VAL A 35 0.78 4.08 -1.65
N VAL A 36 1.81 4.31 -0.84
CA VAL A 36 1.89 5.41 0.12
C VAL A 36 2.96 6.37 -0.35
N HIS A 37 2.63 7.67 -0.40
CA HIS A 37 3.58 8.70 -0.79
C HIS A 37 4.30 9.21 0.44
N ALA A 38 5.60 8.92 0.53
CA ALA A 38 6.42 9.31 1.68
C ALA A 38 6.42 10.84 1.84
N GLY A 39 6.14 11.32 3.05
CA GLY A 39 6.12 12.73 3.37
C GLY A 39 4.82 13.44 3.03
N LYS A 40 3.96 12.87 2.19
CA LYS A 40 2.66 13.48 1.82
C LYS A 40 1.47 12.74 2.40
N SER A 41 1.51 11.42 2.41
CA SER A 41 0.41 10.63 2.96
C SER A 41 0.50 10.63 4.48
N SER A 42 -0.56 11.07 5.15
CA SER A 42 -0.61 11.02 6.60
C SER A 42 -0.93 9.61 7.09
N ARG A 43 -0.56 9.33 8.34
CA ARG A 43 -0.88 8.02 8.95
C ARG A 43 -2.39 7.79 9.00
N GLN A 44 -3.16 8.84 9.25
CA GLN A 44 -4.62 8.74 9.29
C GLN A 44 -5.20 8.32 7.94
N VAL A 45 -4.70 8.92 6.86
CA VAL A 45 -5.15 8.60 5.51
C VAL A 45 -4.80 7.14 5.16
N VAL A 46 -3.61 6.70 5.52
CA VAL A 46 -3.19 5.32 5.27
C VAL A 46 -4.06 4.33 6.04
N ARG A 47 -4.33 4.60 7.32
CA ARG A 47 -5.20 3.76 8.14
C ARG A 47 -6.61 3.71 7.60
N ARG A 48 -7.15 4.86 7.18
CA ARG A 48 -8.48 4.94 6.58
C ARG A 48 -8.56 4.13 5.30
N SER A 49 -7.56 4.25 4.44
CA SER A 49 -7.49 3.49 3.20
C SER A 49 -7.49 1.98 3.48
N ARG A 50 -6.69 1.55 4.44
CA ARG A 50 -6.65 0.15 4.84
C ARG A 50 -8.00 -0.32 5.38
N GLN A 51 -8.66 0.49 6.21
CA GLN A 51 -9.96 0.16 6.75
C GLN A 51 -11.01 0.01 5.65
N LEU A 52 -11.03 0.94 4.69
CA LEU A 52 -11.95 0.89 3.57
C LEU A 52 -11.77 -0.41 2.77
N LEU A 53 -10.53 -0.78 2.52
CA LEU A 53 -10.24 -2.01 1.79
C LEU A 53 -10.65 -3.25 2.58
N GLN A 54 -10.42 -3.26 3.89
CA GLN A 54 -10.80 -4.37 4.74
C GLN A 54 -12.31 -4.53 4.85
N GLU A 55 -13.05 -3.42 4.91
CA GLU A 55 -14.51 -3.45 4.98
C GLU A 55 -15.17 -4.11 3.78
N ILE A 56 -14.58 -3.96 2.60
CA ILE A 56 -15.11 -4.58 1.39
C ILE A 56 -14.52 -5.97 1.15
N GLY A 57 -13.69 -6.47 2.05
CA GLY A 57 -13.08 -7.78 1.92
C GLY A 57 -11.96 -7.86 0.89
N ALA A 58 -11.38 -6.73 0.51
CA ALA A 58 -10.27 -6.71 -0.44
C ALA A 58 -9.02 -7.31 0.18
N LYS A 59 -8.30 -8.09 -0.61
CA LYS A 59 -7.05 -8.68 -0.18
C LYS A 59 -5.91 -7.70 -0.45
N ILE A 60 -5.22 -7.26 0.60
CA ILE A 60 -4.07 -6.37 0.47
C ILE A 60 -2.82 -7.22 0.39
N PHE A 61 -2.16 -7.23 -0.77
CA PHE A 61 -0.93 -7.98 -0.99
C PHE A 61 0.27 -7.34 -0.31
N GLY A 62 0.25 -6.02 -0.17
CA GLY A 62 1.35 -5.31 0.45
C GLY A 62 1.22 -3.81 0.29
N VAL A 63 2.24 -3.11 0.80
CA VAL A 63 2.32 -1.65 0.77
C VAL A 63 3.63 -1.25 0.11
N VAL A 64 3.56 -0.29 -0.80
CA VAL A 64 4.74 0.30 -1.45
C VAL A 64 4.89 1.73 -0.97
N LEU A 65 6.08 2.06 -0.48
CA LEU A 65 6.41 3.42 -0.06
C LEU A 65 7.11 4.11 -1.22
N ASN A 66 6.44 5.10 -1.80
CA ASN A 66 6.94 5.83 -2.95
C ASN A 66 7.55 7.18 -2.55
N ASN A 67 8.46 7.69 -3.36
CA ASN A 67 9.11 8.99 -3.17
C ASN A 67 9.86 9.13 -1.84
N VAL A 68 10.50 8.07 -1.40
CA VAL A 68 11.38 8.12 -0.24
C VAL A 68 12.64 8.90 -0.60
N ASN A 69 12.95 9.95 0.16
CA ASN A 69 14.16 10.71 0.00
C ASN A 69 15.09 10.43 1.18
N LEU A 70 16.07 9.57 0.96
CA LEU A 70 17.02 9.15 1.99
C LEU A 70 17.98 10.26 2.41
N ASN A 71 18.03 11.36 1.64
CA ASN A 71 18.87 12.51 1.96
C ASN A 71 18.22 13.43 3.00
N THR A 72 16.92 13.29 3.26
CA THR A 72 16.28 14.01 4.36
C THR A 72 16.39 13.22 5.64
N LYS A 73 16.61 13.93 6.74
CA LYS A 73 16.83 13.33 8.04
C LYS A 73 15.63 12.48 8.48
N ASP A 74 14.42 12.99 8.28
CA ASP A 74 13.19 12.31 8.68
C ASP A 74 12.97 11.02 7.89
N ASN A 75 13.19 11.06 6.59
CA ASN A 75 13.05 9.89 5.74
C ASN A 75 14.12 8.83 6.03
N TYR A 76 15.32 9.28 6.36
CA TYR A 76 16.39 8.37 6.76
C TYR A 76 16.02 7.58 8.02
N TYR A 77 15.51 8.27 9.04
CA TYR A 77 15.06 7.61 10.26
C TYR A 77 13.90 6.67 10.00
N TYR A 78 12.95 7.09 9.18
CA TYR A 78 11.81 6.26 8.83
C TYR A 78 12.25 4.98 8.14
N TYR A 79 13.16 5.09 7.19
CA TYR A 79 13.69 3.94 6.46
C TYR A 79 14.44 3.00 7.39
N GLN A 80 15.31 3.52 8.24
CA GLN A 80 16.04 2.71 9.19
C GLN A 80 15.12 2.00 10.18
N SER A 81 14.15 2.71 10.70
CA SER A 81 13.18 2.16 11.63
C SER A 81 12.42 0.99 11.01
N TYR A 82 11.98 1.15 9.76
CA TYR A 82 11.28 0.10 9.03
C TYR A 82 12.20 -1.10 8.79
N TYR A 83 13.43 -0.86 8.39
CA TYR A 83 14.40 -1.91 8.11
C TYR A 83 14.75 -2.71 9.36
N HIS A 84 14.99 -2.03 10.47
CA HIS A 84 15.27 -2.69 11.76
C HIS A 84 14.06 -3.49 12.24
N ARG A 85 12.87 -2.94 12.12
CA ARG A 85 11.65 -3.64 12.51
C ARG A 85 11.46 -4.92 11.70
N SER A 86 11.72 -4.88 10.41
CA SER A 86 11.61 -6.04 9.54
C SER A 86 12.57 -7.13 9.96
N ASN A 87 13.83 -6.78 10.23
CA ASN A 87 14.84 -7.74 10.70
C ASN A 87 14.49 -8.31 12.06
N TYR A 88 14.00 -7.48 12.97
CA TYR A 88 13.61 -7.90 14.31
C TYR A 88 12.44 -8.89 14.26
N ASN A 89 11.41 -8.56 13.46
CA ASN A 89 10.26 -9.44 13.33
C ASN A 89 10.63 -10.78 12.70
N SER A 90 11.53 -10.80 11.75
CA SER A 90 12.02 -12.03 11.13
C SER A 90 12.72 -12.93 12.15
N ALA A 91 13.48 -12.34 13.08
CA ALA A 91 14.13 -13.07 14.15
C ALA A 91 13.12 -13.65 15.14
N ASP A 92 12.07 -12.90 15.45
CA ASP A 92 11.04 -13.34 16.40
C ASP A 92 10.13 -14.44 15.83
N GLU A 93 9.92 -14.45 14.53
CA GLU A 93 9.10 -15.45 13.87
C GLU A 93 9.77 -16.81 13.75
N GLN A 94 11.05 -16.86 13.97
CA GLN A 94 11.82 -18.09 13.97
C GLN A 94 11.80 -18.77 15.33
#